data_1afa233349995819e4e52a0bb32c988d
#
_entry.id   1afa233349995819e4e52a0bb32c988d
#
_cell.length_a   1.000
_cell.length_b   1.000
_cell.length_c   1.000
_cell.angle_alpha   90.00
_cell.angle_beta   90.00
_cell.angle_gamma   90.00
#
_symmetry.space_group_name_H-M   'P 1'
#
loop_
_entity.id
_entity.type
_entity.pdbx_description
1 polymer ?
#
loop_
_entity_poly.entity_id
_entity_poly.type
_entity_poly.pdbx_seq_one_letter_code
_entity_poly.pdbx_strand_id
1 'polypeptide(L)'
;MTPVDQDRDTLSQPPDGRPAHEQPAWRQDFPIDWPQDRYVERRALVKFLTLTSLAFTVGQFWIAGQNWLRRREGATEIRRIASPSEIAVGATLVFDYPALHDSCVLVRLSEAEFVAYSQKCTHLSCAVIPKPEQGVIHCPCHEGYFDLKTGRQIAGPPPRPLPKILLEVRGDSIYATGVETRTA
;
A
#
# COMPACT_ATOMS: atom_id res chain seq x y z
N MET A 1 -11.08 55.45 -27.56
CA MET A 1 -11.12 54.40 -26.52
C MET A 1 -11.69 53.15 -27.15
N THR A 2 -10.90 52.12 -27.27
CA THR A 2 -11.30 50.82 -27.86
C THR A 2 -12.10 50.01 -26.85
N PRO A 3 -13.01 49.08 -27.25
CA PRO A 3 -13.83 48.29 -26.35
C PRO A 3 -13.05 47.48 -25.31
N VAL A 4 -11.75 47.27 -25.53
CA VAL A 4 -10.85 46.52 -24.63
C VAL A 4 -10.49 47.32 -23.37
N ASP A 5 -10.54 48.65 -23.39
CA ASP A 5 -10.17 49.52 -22.26
C ASP A 5 -11.29 49.64 -21.24
N GLN A 6 -12.58 49.57 -21.68
CA GLN A 6 -13.72 49.57 -20.75
C GLN A 6 -13.87 48.28 -19.91
N ASP A 7 -13.40 47.18 -20.46
CA ASP A 7 -13.45 45.89 -19.75
C ASP A 7 -12.38 45.79 -18.64
N ARG A 8 -11.23 46.50 -18.82
CA ARG A 8 -10.16 46.56 -17.82
C ARG A 8 -10.54 47.38 -16.58
N ASP A 9 -11.24 48.51 -16.79
CA ASP A 9 -11.65 49.38 -15.68
C ASP A 9 -12.77 48.74 -14.82
N THR A 10 -13.65 47.92 -15.42
CA THR A 10 -14.69 47.20 -14.69
C THR A 10 -14.14 45.98 -13.92
N LEU A 11 -13.02 45.46 -14.39
CA LEU A 11 -12.35 44.32 -13.74
C LEU A 11 -11.56 44.71 -12.48
N SER A 12 -11.19 46.01 -12.36
CA SER A 12 -10.43 46.56 -11.23
C SER A 12 -11.28 47.18 -10.13
N GLN A 13 -12.59 47.23 -10.29
CA GLN A 13 -13.49 47.75 -9.25
C GLN A 13 -13.77 46.72 -8.14
N PRO A 14 -13.70 47.18 -6.86
CA PRO A 14 -14.09 46.31 -5.73
C PRO A 14 -15.53 45.81 -5.89
N PRO A 15 -15.86 44.59 -5.37
CA PRO A 15 -17.19 44.01 -5.47
C PRO A 15 -18.29 44.88 -4.82
N ASP A 16 -17.93 45.76 -3.87
CA ASP A 16 -18.83 46.66 -3.18
C ASP A 16 -19.01 48.00 -3.92
N GLY A 17 -18.34 48.18 -5.07
CA GLY A 17 -18.41 49.39 -5.90
C GLY A 17 -17.78 50.66 -5.31
N ARG A 18 -17.10 50.55 -4.15
CA ARG A 18 -16.45 51.71 -3.50
C ARG A 18 -15.08 51.96 -4.12
N PRO A 19 -14.66 53.23 -4.26
CA PRO A 19 -13.34 53.55 -4.74
C PRO A 19 -12.24 53.07 -3.74
N ALA A 20 -11.02 52.90 -4.25
CA ALA A 20 -9.90 52.34 -3.48
C ALA A 20 -9.62 53.07 -2.16
N HIS A 21 -9.78 54.40 -2.14
CA HIS A 21 -9.53 55.24 -0.97
C HIS A 21 -10.60 55.11 0.14
N GLU A 22 -11.79 54.59 -0.19
CA GLU A 22 -12.86 54.32 0.77
C GLU A 22 -12.86 52.88 1.28
N GLN A 23 -11.94 52.07 0.78
CA GLN A 23 -11.78 50.72 1.27
C GLN A 23 -11.16 50.68 2.68
N PRO A 24 -11.43 49.66 3.50
CA PRO A 24 -10.80 49.48 4.80
C PRO A 24 -9.27 49.50 4.71
N ALA A 25 -8.57 49.99 5.73
CA ALA A 25 -7.11 50.16 5.72
C ALA A 25 -6.36 48.89 5.32
N TRP A 26 -6.80 47.74 5.79
CA TRP A 26 -6.18 46.44 5.47
C TRP A 26 -6.26 46.09 3.96
N ARG A 27 -7.25 46.62 3.24
CA ARG A 27 -7.36 46.44 1.78
C ARG A 27 -6.51 47.48 1.00
N GLN A 28 -6.25 48.64 1.60
CA GLN A 28 -5.36 49.63 1.01
C GLN A 28 -3.89 49.23 1.14
N ASP A 29 -3.53 48.61 2.28
CA ASP A 29 -2.17 48.14 2.56
C ASP A 29 -1.83 46.87 1.77
N PHE A 30 -2.83 46.06 1.45
CA PHE A 30 -2.70 44.82 0.65
C PHE A 30 -3.67 44.84 -0.51
N PRO A 31 -3.32 45.55 -1.61
CA PRO A 31 -4.18 45.59 -2.78
C PRO A 31 -4.30 44.21 -3.42
N ILE A 32 -5.46 43.59 -3.20
CA ILE A 32 -5.82 42.34 -3.84
C ILE A 32 -6.20 42.64 -5.29
N ASP A 33 -5.66 41.86 -6.22
CA ASP A 33 -6.01 42.00 -7.64
C ASP A 33 -7.42 41.46 -7.86
N TRP A 34 -8.40 42.35 -7.84
CA TRP A 34 -9.84 42.06 -7.92
C TRP A 34 -10.29 41.15 -9.08
N PRO A 35 -9.60 41.15 -10.25
CA PRO A 35 -9.90 40.17 -11.28
C PRO A 35 -9.72 38.74 -10.84
N GLN A 36 -8.78 38.47 -9.94
CA GLN A 36 -8.52 37.11 -9.45
C GLN A 36 -9.60 36.61 -8.50
N ASP A 37 -10.23 37.47 -7.72
CA ASP A 37 -11.35 37.12 -6.83
C ASP A 37 -12.61 36.67 -7.60
N ARG A 38 -12.78 37.10 -8.84
CA ARG A 38 -13.89 36.66 -9.70
C ARG A 38 -13.71 35.30 -10.32
N TYR A 39 -12.45 34.80 -10.44
CA TYR A 39 -12.17 33.45 -10.96
C TYR A 39 -12.62 32.34 -10.01
N VAL A 40 -12.77 32.65 -8.71
CA VAL A 40 -13.32 31.72 -7.74
C VAL A 40 -14.79 32.05 -7.48
N GLU A 41 -15.60 32.08 -8.53
CA GLU A 41 -17.05 32.08 -8.33
C GLU A 41 -17.42 30.85 -7.50
N ARG A 42 -18.21 31.06 -6.46
CA ARG A 42 -18.74 29.96 -5.60
C ARG A 42 -19.25 28.78 -6.44
N ARG A 43 -19.82 29.08 -7.60
CA ARG A 43 -20.33 28.12 -8.57
C ARG A 43 -19.21 27.27 -9.22
N ALA A 44 -18.08 27.89 -9.56
CA ALA A 44 -16.93 27.20 -10.12
C ALA A 44 -16.26 26.33 -9.05
N LEU A 45 -16.10 26.84 -7.83
CA LEU A 45 -15.58 26.09 -6.69
C LEU A 45 -16.45 24.86 -6.36
N VAL A 46 -17.77 25.04 -6.28
CA VAL A 46 -18.69 23.91 -6.03
C VAL A 46 -18.61 22.88 -7.16
N LYS A 47 -18.58 23.29 -8.42
CA LYS A 47 -18.40 22.37 -9.56
C LYS A 47 -17.07 21.61 -9.46
N PHE A 48 -15.98 22.32 -9.17
CA PHE A 48 -14.66 21.70 -9.02
C PHE A 48 -14.63 20.69 -7.88
N LEU A 49 -15.14 21.06 -6.70
CA LEU A 49 -15.20 20.14 -5.54
C LEU A 49 -16.09 18.93 -5.81
N THR A 50 -17.24 19.14 -6.49
CA THR A 50 -18.14 18.03 -6.83
C THR A 50 -17.51 17.07 -7.83
N LEU A 51 -16.87 17.59 -8.87
CA LEU A 51 -16.21 16.76 -9.90
C LEU A 51 -15.02 16.00 -9.33
N THR A 52 -14.19 16.66 -8.50
CA THR A 52 -13.06 15.99 -7.85
C THR A 52 -13.51 14.91 -6.86
N SER A 53 -14.53 15.19 -6.06
CA SER A 53 -15.12 14.18 -5.15
C SER A 53 -15.70 13.00 -5.90
N LEU A 54 -16.40 13.26 -7.01
CA LEU A 54 -16.95 12.20 -7.86
C LEU A 54 -15.84 11.36 -8.48
N ALA A 55 -14.81 11.99 -9.05
CA ALA A 55 -13.66 11.29 -9.63
C ALA A 55 -12.94 10.43 -8.59
N PHE A 56 -12.78 10.95 -7.37
CA PHE A 56 -12.17 10.21 -6.26
C PHE A 56 -13.02 8.99 -5.87
N THR A 57 -14.33 9.17 -5.77
CA THR A 57 -15.28 8.10 -5.45
C THR A 57 -15.27 7.00 -6.51
N VAL A 58 -15.33 7.37 -7.80
CA VAL A 58 -15.23 6.42 -8.92
C VAL A 58 -13.91 5.66 -8.88
N GLY A 59 -12.78 6.34 -8.60
CA GLY A 59 -11.47 5.70 -8.45
C GLY A 59 -11.44 4.68 -7.30
N GLN A 60 -12.05 4.99 -6.15
CA GLN A 60 -12.14 4.06 -5.02
C GLN A 60 -12.98 2.82 -5.36
N PHE A 61 -14.13 3.01 -6.01
CA PHE A 61 -14.97 1.88 -6.46
C PHE A 61 -14.26 1.02 -7.50
N TRP A 62 -13.48 1.62 -8.39
CA TRP A 62 -12.67 0.91 -9.37
C TRP A 62 -11.62 0.02 -8.69
N ILE A 63 -10.86 0.58 -7.75
CA ILE A 63 -9.85 -0.17 -6.98
C ILE A 63 -10.51 -1.30 -6.17
N ALA A 64 -11.62 -1.01 -5.49
CA ALA A 64 -12.38 -2.00 -4.73
C ALA A 64 -12.88 -3.13 -5.63
N GLY A 65 -13.42 -2.81 -6.80
CA GLY A 65 -13.88 -3.77 -7.79
C GLY A 65 -12.74 -4.66 -8.31
N GLN A 66 -11.60 -4.07 -8.65
CA GLN A 66 -10.42 -4.83 -9.07
C GLN A 66 -9.91 -5.77 -7.96
N ASN A 67 -9.85 -5.27 -6.71
CA ASN A 67 -9.44 -6.10 -5.59
C ASN A 67 -10.42 -7.25 -5.31
N TRP A 68 -11.72 -6.99 -5.48
CA TRP A 68 -12.73 -8.02 -5.32
C TRP A 68 -12.64 -9.10 -6.42
N LEU A 69 -12.43 -8.70 -7.68
CA LEU A 69 -12.19 -9.63 -8.78
C LEU A 69 -10.93 -10.47 -8.53
N ARG A 70 -9.80 -9.84 -8.19
CA ARG A 70 -8.54 -10.53 -7.85
C ARG A 70 -8.72 -11.52 -6.70
N ARG A 71 -9.53 -11.20 -5.69
CA ARG A 71 -9.84 -12.13 -4.59
C ARG A 71 -10.70 -13.32 -5.06
N ARG A 72 -11.55 -13.14 -6.07
CA ARG A 72 -12.33 -14.23 -6.66
C ARG A 72 -11.48 -15.15 -7.55
N GLU A 73 -10.50 -14.59 -8.25
CA GLU A 73 -9.54 -15.34 -9.06
C GLU A 73 -8.50 -16.09 -8.22
N GLY A 74 -8.41 -15.76 -6.93
CA GLY A 74 -7.43 -16.27 -5.97
C GLY A 74 -7.67 -17.70 -5.47
N ALA A 75 -8.06 -18.62 -6.34
CA ALA A 75 -7.66 -20.00 -6.18
C ALA A 75 -6.15 -20.04 -6.40
N THR A 76 -5.38 -19.98 -5.31
CA THR A 76 -3.91 -20.05 -5.37
C THR A 76 -3.52 -21.33 -6.08
N GLU A 77 -2.85 -21.15 -7.22
CA GLU A 77 -2.39 -22.25 -8.05
C GLU A 77 -1.49 -23.18 -7.20
N ILE A 78 -1.81 -24.47 -7.18
CA ILE A 78 -0.96 -25.45 -6.49
C ILE A 78 0.37 -25.52 -7.23
N ARG A 79 1.45 -25.16 -6.56
CA ARG A 79 2.78 -25.12 -7.17
C ARG A 79 3.74 -26.05 -6.46
N ARG A 80 4.45 -26.91 -7.23
CA ARG A 80 5.55 -27.71 -6.70
C ARG A 80 6.72 -26.77 -6.33
N ILE A 81 7.27 -26.95 -5.13
CA ILE A 81 8.41 -26.17 -4.62
C ILE A 81 9.71 -26.96 -4.79
N ALA A 82 9.81 -28.14 -4.17
CA ALA A 82 11.01 -28.96 -4.13
C ALA A 82 10.67 -30.39 -3.72
N SER A 83 11.67 -31.27 -3.75
CA SER A 83 11.59 -32.58 -3.09
C SER A 83 12.12 -32.48 -1.66
N PRO A 84 11.56 -33.24 -0.69
CA PRO A 84 12.09 -33.33 0.67
C PRO A 84 13.58 -33.74 0.70
N SER A 85 14.02 -34.57 -0.23
CA SER A 85 15.40 -35.04 -0.36
C SER A 85 16.38 -33.93 -0.80
N GLU A 86 15.89 -32.88 -1.46
CA GLU A 86 16.72 -31.76 -1.92
C GLU A 86 17.05 -30.76 -0.79
N ILE A 87 16.38 -30.85 0.35
CA ILE A 87 16.50 -29.87 1.43
C ILE A 87 16.99 -30.58 2.69
N ALA A 88 18.19 -30.30 3.15
CA ALA A 88 18.72 -30.84 4.40
C ALA A 88 17.94 -30.31 5.62
N VAL A 89 17.91 -31.06 6.72
CA VAL A 89 17.32 -30.58 8.00
C VAL A 89 18.06 -29.32 8.45
N GLY A 90 17.32 -28.28 8.81
CA GLY A 90 17.86 -26.96 9.13
C GLY A 90 18.16 -26.09 7.92
N ALA A 91 18.06 -26.59 6.69
CA ALA A 91 18.26 -25.79 5.49
C ALA A 91 17.03 -24.96 5.13
N THR A 92 17.28 -23.92 4.35
CA THR A 92 16.28 -22.98 3.86
C THR A 92 16.30 -22.93 2.33
N LEU A 93 15.12 -22.79 1.72
CA LEU A 93 14.95 -22.62 0.28
C LEU A 93 14.06 -21.42 0.00
N VAL A 94 14.50 -20.52 -0.88
CA VAL A 94 13.69 -19.39 -1.34
C VAL A 94 12.96 -19.80 -2.61
N PHE A 95 11.67 -19.45 -2.70
CA PHE A 95 10.81 -19.69 -3.86
C PHE A 95 9.78 -18.60 -4.02
N ASP A 96 9.17 -18.47 -5.20
CA ASP A 96 8.14 -17.47 -5.45
C ASP A 96 6.74 -18.09 -5.40
N TYR A 97 5.84 -17.50 -4.60
CA TYR A 97 4.45 -17.93 -4.48
C TYR A 97 3.56 -16.85 -3.82
N PRO A 98 2.31 -16.59 -4.28
CA PRO A 98 1.63 -17.25 -5.41
C PRO A 98 2.07 -16.73 -6.78
N ALA A 99 2.53 -15.48 -6.88
CA ALA A 99 2.98 -14.86 -8.11
C ALA A 99 4.52 -14.85 -8.23
N LEU A 100 5.03 -14.60 -9.42
CA LEU A 100 6.43 -14.25 -9.64
C LEU A 100 6.76 -12.99 -8.83
N HIS A 101 7.90 -12.98 -8.15
CA HIS A 101 8.37 -11.90 -7.25
C HIS A 101 7.65 -11.82 -5.88
N ASP A 102 6.77 -12.76 -5.56
CA ASP A 102 6.29 -12.94 -4.20
C ASP A 102 7.18 -13.92 -3.45
N SER A 103 8.37 -13.44 -3.08
CA SER A 103 9.39 -14.26 -2.41
C SER A 103 8.89 -14.85 -1.10
N CYS A 104 9.04 -16.15 -0.99
CA CYS A 104 8.73 -16.98 0.17
C CYS A 104 9.95 -17.77 0.58
N VAL A 105 10.00 -18.17 1.83
CA VAL A 105 11.07 -19.02 2.37
C VAL A 105 10.49 -20.28 2.97
N LEU A 106 11.01 -21.42 2.53
CA LEU A 106 10.75 -22.76 3.09
C LEU A 106 11.89 -23.12 4.02
N VAL A 107 11.56 -23.67 5.18
CA VAL A 107 12.53 -24.17 6.16
C VAL A 107 12.17 -25.60 6.53
N ARG A 108 13.15 -26.50 6.48
CA ARG A 108 12.98 -27.86 6.99
C ARG A 108 13.37 -27.91 8.45
N LEU A 109 12.39 -28.10 9.34
CA LEU A 109 12.61 -28.16 10.79
C LEU A 109 13.09 -29.53 11.27
N SER A 110 12.56 -30.60 10.67
CA SER A 110 12.93 -31.98 10.95
C SER A 110 12.77 -32.83 9.69
N GLU A 111 12.95 -34.13 9.81
CA GLU A 111 12.78 -35.06 8.67
C GLU A 111 11.41 -34.95 8.01
N ALA A 112 10.36 -34.75 8.81
CA ALA A 112 8.98 -34.71 8.36
C ALA A 112 8.30 -33.33 8.48
N GLU A 113 8.97 -32.35 9.09
CA GLU A 113 8.33 -31.04 9.37
C GLU A 113 8.93 -29.91 8.52
N PHE A 114 8.07 -29.28 7.75
CA PHE A 114 8.39 -28.12 6.91
C PHE A 114 7.49 -26.93 7.27
N VAL A 115 8.06 -25.76 7.26
CA VAL A 115 7.32 -24.50 7.41
C VAL A 115 7.70 -23.56 6.30
N ALA A 116 6.73 -22.77 5.82
CA ALA A 116 7.02 -21.74 4.83
C ALA A 116 6.27 -20.46 5.13
N TYR A 117 6.94 -19.35 4.86
CA TYR A 117 6.42 -18.00 5.11
C TYR A 117 6.74 -17.07 3.95
N SER A 118 5.94 -16.00 3.81
CA SER A 118 6.36 -14.89 2.99
C SER A 118 7.68 -14.31 3.52
N GLN A 119 8.62 -14.07 2.63
CA GLN A 119 9.91 -13.47 2.98
C GLN A 119 9.80 -11.96 3.26
N LYS A 120 8.62 -11.36 3.09
CA LYS A 120 8.36 -9.93 3.31
C LYS A 120 7.98 -9.66 4.77
N CYS A 121 8.82 -8.90 5.48
CA CYS A 121 8.55 -8.45 6.85
C CYS A 121 7.24 -7.65 6.92
N THR A 122 6.41 -7.92 7.93
CA THR A 122 5.11 -7.26 8.11
C THR A 122 5.20 -5.82 8.59
N HIS A 123 6.40 -5.31 8.90
CA HIS A 123 6.64 -3.89 9.19
C HIS A 123 6.72 -3.06 7.92
N LEU A 124 7.81 -3.16 7.16
CA LEU A 124 8.09 -2.38 5.95
C LEU A 124 8.60 -3.24 4.78
N SER A 125 8.16 -4.49 4.71
CA SER A 125 8.43 -5.40 3.59
C SER A 125 9.90 -5.74 3.33
N CYS A 126 10.81 -5.50 4.28
CA CYS A 126 12.19 -5.98 4.20
C CYS A 126 12.25 -7.51 4.13
N ALA A 127 13.23 -8.06 3.43
CA ALA A 127 13.44 -9.49 3.39
C ALA A 127 13.84 -10.04 4.76
N VAL A 128 13.11 -11.06 5.22
CA VAL A 128 13.43 -11.77 6.46
C VAL A 128 14.36 -12.94 6.20
N ILE A 129 15.18 -13.27 7.19
CA ILE A 129 16.20 -14.30 7.13
C ILE A 129 15.93 -15.35 8.23
N PRO A 130 15.61 -16.60 7.87
CA PRO A 130 15.50 -17.66 8.86
C PRO A 130 16.85 -17.97 9.49
N LYS A 131 16.84 -18.22 10.80
CA LYS A 131 17.97 -18.71 11.60
C LYS A 131 17.51 -19.97 12.34
N PRO A 132 17.52 -21.13 11.68
CA PRO A 132 16.98 -22.38 12.24
C PRO A 132 17.68 -22.80 13.53
N GLU A 133 18.98 -22.56 13.64
CA GLU A 133 19.78 -22.86 14.85
C GLU A 133 19.35 -22.05 16.09
N GLN A 134 18.70 -20.88 15.86
CA GLN A 134 18.18 -20.01 16.92
C GLN A 134 16.66 -20.15 17.10
N GLY A 135 15.99 -20.90 16.22
CA GLY A 135 14.53 -21.03 16.23
C GLY A 135 13.77 -19.77 15.87
N VAL A 136 14.40 -18.82 15.15
CA VAL A 136 13.79 -17.53 14.81
C VAL A 136 13.93 -17.19 13.32
N ILE A 137 13.08 -16.27 12.88
CA ILE A 137 13.20 -15.59 11.59
C ILE A 137 13.50 -14.12 11.90
N HIS A 138 14.63 -13.61 11.41
CA HIS A 138 15.12 -12.28 11.72
C HIS A 138 14.91 -11.31 10.55
N CYS A 139 14.42 -10.11 10.85
CA CYS A 139 14.35 -9.00 9.93
C CYS A 139 15.46 -7.99 10.26
N PRO A 140 16.52 -7.84 9.43
CA PRO A 140 17.69 -7.04 9.78
C PRO A 140 17.47 -5.53 9.69
N CYS A 141 16.37 -5.09 9.04
CA CYS A 141 16.14 -3.65 8.85
C CYS A 141 15.84 -2.90 10.16
N HIS A 142 15.03 -3.50 11.03
CA HIS A 142 14.61 -2.87 12.29
C HIS A 142 14.55 -3.88 13.44
N GLU A 143 15.44 -4.88 13.41
CA GLU A 143 15.56 -5.89 14.46
C GLU A 143 14.22 -6.55 14.83
N GLY A 144 13.45 -6.92 13.78
CA GLY A 144 12.21 -7.68 13.96
C GLY A 144 12.50 -9.18 14.08
N TYR A 145 11.87 -9.86 15.04
CA TYR A 145 12.03 -11.28 15.25
C TYR A 145 10.69 -11.99 15.22
N PHE A 146 10.66 -13.12 14.55
CA PHE A 146 9.49 -14.01 14.46
C PHE A 146 9.90 -15.41 14.89
N ASP A 147 9.01 -16.11 15.54
CA ASP A 147 9.18 -17.51 15.88
C ASP A 147 9.22 -18.37 14.61
N LEU A 148 10.21 -19.22 14.49
CA LEU A 148 10.44 -20.01 13.29
C LEU A 148 9.32 -21.02 13.00
N LYS A 149 8.73 -21.61 14.04
CA LYS A 149 7.72 -22.65 13.91
C LYS A 149 6.32 -22.08 13.62
N THR A 150 5.99 -20.99 14.27
CA THR A 150 4.65 -20.38 14.17
C THR A 150 4.58 -19.17 13.28
N GLY A 151 5.71 -18.51 12.96
CA GLY A 151 5.77 -17.25 12.24
C GLY A 151 5.23 -16.06 13.03
N ARG A 152 4.93 -16.21 14.34
CA ARG A 152 4.45 -15.12 15.19
C ARG A 152 5.59 -14.15 15.50
N GLN A 153 5.27 -12.86 15.57
CA GLN A 153 6.23 -11.86 16.02
C GLN A 153 6.57 -12.08 17.50
N ILE A 154 7.87 -12.02 17.80
CA ILE A 154 8.39 -12.21 19.16
C ILE A 154 8.91 -10.88 19.69
N ALA A 155 9.59 -10.10 18.84
CA ALA A 155 10.20 -8.85 19.23
C ALA A 155 10.32 -7.88 18.02
N GLY A 156 10.50 -6.59 18.33
CA GLY A 156 10.67 -5.54 17.35
C GLY A 156 9.35 -4.94 16.87
N PRO A 157 9.39 -4.07 15.83
CA PRO A 157 8.25 -3.30 15.37
C PRO A 157 7.22 -4.05 14.49
N PRO A 158 7.39 -5.30 14.01
CA PRO A 158 6.39 -5.96 13.19
C PRO A 158 5.04 -6.06 13.90
N PRO A 159 3.93 -5.58 13.30
CA PRO A 159 2.63 -5.52 13.99
C PRO A 159 1.84 -6.84 13.96
N ARG A 160 2.24 -7.80 13.14
CA ARG A 160 1.50 -9.06 12.91
C ARG A 160 2.42 -10.20 12.50
N PRO A 161 1.95 -11.45 12.61
CA PRO A 161 2.70 -12.63 12.14
C PRO A 161 3.04 -12.55 10.65
N LEU A 162 4.07 -13.28 10.24
CA LEU A 162 4.36 -13.49 8.81
C LEU A 162 3.21 -14.28 8.16
N PRO A 163 2.80 -13.94 6.93
CA PRO A 163 1.89 -14.78 6.15
C PRO A 163 2.48 -16.16 5.98
N LYS A 164 1.69 -17.18 6.35
CA LYS A 164 2.10 -18.58 6.25
C LYS A 164 1.71 -19.16 4.90
N ILE A 165 2.63 -19.88 4.28
CA ILE A 165 2.34 -20.64 3.07
C ILE A 165 1.87 -22.03 3.50
N LEU A 166 0.70 -22.42 3.03
CA LEU A 166 0.16 -23.75 3.26
C LEU A 166 0.91 -24.75 2.40
N LEU A 167 1.46 -25.78 3.04
CA LEU A 167 2.25 -26.80 2.40
C LEU A 167 1.51 -28.13 2.41
N GLU A 168 1.66 -28.87 1.33
CA GLU A 168 1.21 -30.26 1.22
C GLU A 168 2.35 -31.12 0.66
N VAL A 169 2.68 -32.17 1.36
CA VAL A 169 3.67 -33.16 0.89
C VAL A 169 2.92 -34.30 0.22
N ARG A 170 3.17 -34.48 -1.08
CA ARG A 170 2.58 -35.58 -1.89
C ARG A 170 3.70 -36.42 -2.47
N GLY A 171 3.84 -37.65 -1.95
CA GLY A 171 4.95 -38.53 -2.33
C GLY A 171 6.31 -37.85 -2.06
N ASP A 172 7.13 -37.72 -3.09
CA ASP A 172 8.46 -37.07 -3.02
C ASP A 172 8.44 -35.60 -3.48
N SER A 173 7.36 -34.88 -3.22
CA SER A 173 7.27 -33.47 -3.63
C SER A 173 6.50 -32.65 -2.59
N ILE A 174 6.98 -31.43 -2.35
CA ILE A 174 6.37 -30.41 -1.50
C ILE A 174 5.66 -29.42 -2.40
N TYR A 175 4.40 -29.16 -2.14
CA TYR A 175 3.56 -28.22 -2.88
C TYR A 175 3.12 -27.06 -1.99
N ALA A 176 3.15 -25.84 -2.52
CA ALA A 176 2.42 -24.71 -1.96
C ALA A 176 0.97 -24.77 -2.47
N THR A 177 0.02 -24.69 -1.53
CA THR A 177 -1.42 -24.83 -1.83
C THR A 177 -2.22 -23.58 -1.49
N GLY A 178 -1.65 -22.64 -0.76
CA GLY A 178 -2.34 -21.40 -0.37
C GLY A 178 -1.50 -20.49 0.50
N VAL A 179 -2.02 -19.29 0.73
CA VAL A 179 -1.43 -18.30 1.64
C VAL A 179 -2.43 -17.98 2.74
N GLU A 180 -2.03 -18.22 3.98
CA GLU A 180 -2.79 -17.84 5.17
C GLU A 180 -2.28 -16.51 5.70
N THR A 181 -3.08 -15.45 5.54
CA THR A 181 -2.78 -14.14 6.14
C THR A 181 -3.38 -14.09 7.55
N ARG A 182 -2.52 -13.91 8.55
CA ARG A 182 -2.92 -13.86 9.95
C ARG A 182 -2.84 -12.42 10.45
N THR A 183 -3.87 -11.97 11.15
CA THR A 183 -3.98 -10.60 11.66
C THR A 183 -3.56 -10.45 13.11
N ALA A 184 -3.55 -11.52 13.86
CA ALA A 184 -3.07 -11.62 15.24
C ALA A 184 -2.80 -13.08 15.61
#